data_6eeed5b3144596836143685b473dbb37
#
_entry.id   6eeed5b3144596836143685b473dbb37
#
_cell.length_a   1.000
_cell.length_b   1.000
_cell.length_c   1.000
_cell.angle_alpha   90.00
_cell.angle_beta   90.00
_cell.angle_gamma   90.00
#
_symmetry.space_group_name_H-M   'P 1'
#
loop_
_entity.id
_entity.type
_entity.pdbx_description
1 polymer ?
#
loop_
_entity_poly.entity_id
_entity_poly.type
_entity_poly.pdbx_seq_one_letter_code
_entity_poly.pdbx_strand_id
1 'polypeptide(L)'
;MATSALGAVLLTGCSLGDFGDINKNPNRPSEAQTDMFFTYACTYTYDFTLNSYYYNPWTQMFNGYVAERNTLQYGKMNILEFDTSSYYLYPLKNLKYIIDLNSDDATKNTVAVTRFGSNKNQIATAVTLQAYFYMHLTDILGPIPVKEALQAGEDNYTPAFDSVEDIYSYLDEKLKEAYALFDESGSLSSADIIFGGDVSKWKKLNASLRMLMAIKLSDVAESVGKSRFAAAYADGGIVDDGDSMIYRFDSNSPSPLYSNGVNYNSNFCPNEYIVEALKDYGDPRLFCYFSLVPFRGSAPVGDASDPAAYVGMKLGIPNVSDYAEKVCYFSESLSAAEGLLPIITAARVNLVAAEAAERGWISADAQSLYEAGVKASFEQWGAEDVDVYLASDKVAYAGTKAQKLEKIAMQRWLSGYMADGVEAWSDIRRLHVPVIEVGRPAVGITHIPYRMKYSGAIAASNKKNYESAVSAAFAGTNDAEHRIWWDVK
;
A
#
# COMPACT_ATOMS: atom_id res chain seq x y z
N MET A 1 -42.86 -15.07 -80.33
CA MET A 1 -41.48 -14.69 -80.13
C MET A 1 -41.44 -13.55 -79.13
N ALA A 2 -41.10 -13.88 -77.90
CA ALA A 2 -41.02 -12.87 -76.85
C ALA A 2 -39.57 -12.77 -76.45
N THR A 3 -38.96 -11.62 -76.69
CA THR A 3 -37.61 -11.29 -76.34
C THR A 3 -37.58 -10.75 -74.88
N SER A 4 -36.98 -11.49 -74.00
CA SER A 4 -36.73 -11.07 -72.60
C SER A 4 -35.52 -10.15 -72.55
N ALA A 5 -35.72 -8.90 -72.14
CA ALA A 5 -34.65 -7.99 -71.81
C ALA A 5 -34.24 -8.16 -70.34
N LEU A 6 -33.02 -8.62 -70.13
CA LEU A 6 -32.38 -8.73 -68.78
C LEU A 6 -31.85 -7.35 -68.44
N GLY A 7 -32.47 -6.70 -67.45
CA GLY A 7 -31.95 -5.49 -66.87
C GLY A 7 -30.82 -5.78 -65.88
N ALA A 8 -29.61 -5.35 -66.21
CA ALA A 8 -28.49 -5.37 -65.28
C ALA A 8 -28.62 -4.24 -64.23
N VAL A 9 -28.90 -4.64 -62.99
CA VAL A 9 -28.86 -3.72 -61.85
C VAL A 9 -27.39 -3.51 -61.48
N LEU A 10 -26.85 -2.36 -61.79
CA LEU A 10 -25.56 -1.90 -61.29
C LEU A 10 -25.70 -1.63 -59.79
N LEU A 11 -25.20 -2.57 -58.99
CA LEU A 11 -24.93 -2.32 -57.58
C LEU A 11 -23.71 -1.36 -57.51
N THR A 12 -23.99 -0.08 -57.40
CA THR A 12 -22.99 0.90 -56.96
C THR A 12 -22.71 0.57 -55.48
N GLY A 13 -21.65 -0.21 -55.24
CA GLY A 13 -21.13 -0.41 -53.93
C GLY A 13 -20.78 0.96 -53.34
N CYS A 14 -21.36 1.29 -52.18
CA CYS A 14 -20.86 2.36 -51.39
C CYS A 14 -19.36 2.14 -51.20
N SER A 15 -18.54 3.02 -51.76
CA SER A 15 -17.14 3.10 -51.36
C SER A 15 -17.16 3.21 -49.84
N LEU A 16 -16.37 2.36 -49.18
CA LEU A 16 -16.04 2.57 -47.78
C LEU A 16 -15.17 3.85 -47.73
N GLY A 17 -15.85 5.00 -48.00
CA GLY A 17 -15.24 6.29 -47.84
C GLY A 17 -14.84 6.46 -46.40
N ASP A 18 -13.69 6.96 -46.18
CA ASP A 18 -13.24 7.48 -44.92
C ASP A 18 -14.39 8.33 -44.30
N PHE A 19 -15.01 7.81 -43.25
CA PHE A 19 -16.10 8.51 -42.54
C PHE A 19 -15.53 9.69 -41.74
N GLY A 20 -14.28 10.05 -41.97
CA GLY A 20 -13.61 11.21 -41.38
C GLY A 20 -13.77 11.25 -39.87
N ASP A 21 -14.11 12.42 -39.35
CA ASP A 21 -14.19 12.62 -37.90
C ASP A 21 -15.48 12.10 -37.23
N ILE A 22 -16.42 11.49 -37.98
CA ILE A 22 -17.69 10.95 -37.42
C ILE A 22 -17.47 9.90 -36.35
N ASN A 23 -16.37 9.13 -36.45
CA ASN A 23 -15.97 8.12 -35.47
C ASN A 23 -15.00 8.64 -34.41
N LYS A 24 -14.59 9.90 -34.48
CA LYS A 24 -13.79 10.54 -33.45
C LYS A 24 -14.72 11.14 -32.40
N ASN A 25 -14.78 10.52 -31.23
CA ASN A 25 -15.49 11.13 -30.10
C ASN A 25 -14.71 12.38 -29.67
N PRO A 26 -15.26 13.61 -29.82
CA PRO A 26 -14.55 14.84 -29.49
C PRO A 26 -14.24 14.95 -27.98
N ASN A 27 -14.91 14.12 -27.15
CA ASN A 27 -14.67 14.03 -25.71
C ASN A 27 -13.69 12.91 -25.32
N ARG A 28 -13.14 12.17 -26.30
CA ARG A 28 -12.04 11.21 -26.04
C ARG A 28 -10.73 11.81 -26.52
N PRO A 29 -9.70 11.82 -25.68
CA PRO A 29 -8.35 12.21 -26.10
C PRO A 29 -7.95 11.38 -27.31
N SER A 30 -7.51 12.02 -28.38
CA SER A 30 -6.99 11.35 -29.58
C SER A 30 -5.59 10.79 -29.37
N GLU A 31 -4.91 11.23 -28.31
CA GLU A 31 -3.57 10.83 -27.94
C GLU A 31 -3.54 10.47 -26.45
N ALA A 32 -2.70 9.50 -26.09
CA ALA A 32 -2.48 9.10 -24.70
C ALA A 32 -1.81 10.26 -23.94
N GLN A 33 -2.39 10.63 -22.81
CA GLN A 33 -1.93 11.73 -21.95
C GLN A 33 -1.29 11.14 -20.69
N THR A 34 -0.08 11.57 -20.37
CA THR A 34 0.70 10.99 -19.27
C THR A 34 0.06 11.22 -17.90
N ASP A 35 -0.64 12.34 -17.69
CA ASP A 35 -1.36 12.62 -16.44
C ASP A 35 -2.51 11.64 -16.18
N MET A 36 -3.26 11.25 -17.22
CA MET A 36 -4.36 10.27 -17.06
C MET A 36 -3.83 8.91 -16.62
N PHE A 37 -2.70 8.47 -17.20
CA PHE A 37 -2.04 7.23 -16.78
C PHE A 37 -1.54 7.33 -15.35
N PHE A 38 -0.98 8.50 -14.98
CA PHE A 38 -0.47 8.74 -13.65
C PHE A 38 -1.59 8.77 -12.60
N THR A 39 -2.62 9.59 -12.81
CA THR A 39 -3.79 9.66 -11.93
C THR A 39 -4.40 8.27 -11.71
N TYR A 40 -4.57 7.50 -12.80
CA TYR A 40 -5.10 6.14 -12.69
C TYR A 40 -4.19 5.21 -11.89
N ALA A 41 -2.87 5.29 -12.08
CA ALA A 41 -1.93 4.50 -11.27
C ALA A 41 -2.01 4.88 -9.77
N CYS A 42 -2.17 6.16 -9.46
CA CYS A 42 -2.33 6.63 -8.08
C CYS A 42 -3.57 6.05 -7.40
N THR A 43 -4.66 5.78 -8.14
CA THR A 43 -5.88 5.17 -7.55
C THR A 43 -5.67 3.76 -7.02
N TYR A 44 -4.58 3.10 -7.37
CA TYR A 44 -4.23 1.77 -6.83
C TYR A 44 -3.40 1.82 -5.56
N THR A 45 -2.92 2.99 -5.13
CA THR A 45 -1.99 3.08 -3.99
C THR A 45 -2.60 2.66 -2.67
N TYR A 46 -3.90 2.84 -2.49
CA TYR A 46 -4.60 2.44 -1.26
C TYR A 46 -5.04 0.97 -1.23
N ASP A 47 -4.89 0.22 -2.33
CA ASP A 47 -5.35 -1.18 -2.41
C ASP A 47 -4.62 -2.11 -1.42
N PHE A 48 -3.39 -1.78 -1.03
CA PHE A 48 -2.65 -2.55 -0.02
C PHE A 48 -3.16 -2.32 1.42
N THR A 49 -3.93 -1.28 1.63
CA THR A 49 -4.60 -0.98 2.90
C THR A 49 -6.04 -1.47 2.87
N LEU A 50 -6.76 -1.10 1.84
CA LEU A 50 -8.15 -1.46 1.60
C LEU A 50 -8.28 -1.94 0.17
N ASN A 51 -8.29 -3.24 -0.06
CA ASN A 51 -8.53 -3.75 -1.40
C ASN A 51 -9.92 -3.32 -1.90
N SER A 52 -9.93 -2.35 -2.82
CA SER A 52 -11.15 -1.74 -3.32
C SER A 52 -12.02 -2.71 -4.12
N TYR A 53 -11.42 -3.68 -4.79
CA TYR A 53 -12.12 -4.64 -5.63
C TYR A 53 -12.86 -5.71 -4.83
N TYR A 54 -12.24 -6.20 -3.74
CA TYR A 54 -12.82 -7.24 -2.89
C TYR A 54 -13.34 -6.72 -1.56
N TYR A 55 -13.17 -5.44 -1.27
CA TYR A 55 -13.47 -4.84 0.04
C TYR A 55 -12.90 -5.66 1.22
N ASN A 56 -11.77 -6.29 0.97
CA ASN A 56 -11.17 -7.24 1.89
C ASN A 56 -9.94 -6.62 2.58
N PRO A 57 -10.05 -6.30 3.87
CA PRO A 57 -8.95 -5.73 4.62
C PRO A 57 -8.00 -6.81 5.16
N TRP A 58 -7.63 -7.82 4.36
CA TRP A 58 -6.85 -8.96 4.83
C TRP A 58 -5.53 -8.57 5.50
N THR A 59 -4.81 -7.57 4.98
CA THR A 59 -3.60 -7.06 5.65
C THR A 59 -3.91 -6.44 6.99
N GLN A 60 -5.01 -5.71 7.12
CA GLN A 60 -5.45 -5.12 8.38
C GLN A 60 -5.84 -6.20 9.40
N MET A 61 -6.35 -7.33 8.93
CA MET A 61 -6.66 -8.48 9.79
C MET A 61 -5.41 -9.19 10.28
N PHE A 62 -4.41 -9.38 9.41
CA PHE A 62 -3.12 -9.98 9.81
C PHE A 62 -2.38 -9.12 10.86
N ASN A 63 -2.61 -7.82 10.81
CA ASN A 63 -2.04 -6.86 11.75
C ASN A 63 -2.81 -6.74 13.07
N GLY A 64 -3.93 -7.44 13.23
CA GLY A 64 -4.77 -7.31 14.43
C GLY A 64 -5.48 -5.96 14.53
N TYR A 65 -5.69 -5.26 13.41
CA TYR A 65 -6.40 -3.97 13.39
C TYR A 65 -7.90 -4.14 13.14
N VAL A 66 -8.26 -5.09 12.28
CA VAL A 66 -9.63 -5.34 11.84
C VAL A 66 -10.00 -6.79 12.11
N ALA A 67 -11.26 -7.03 12.45
CA ALA A 67 -11.86 -8.36 12.58
C ALA A 67 -13.21 -8.42 11.85
N GLU A 68 -13.73 -9.62 11.66
CA GLU A 68 -15.04 -9.82 11.07
C GLU A 68 -16.15 -9.71 12.13
N ARG A 69 -17.19 -8.95 11.80
CA ARG A 69 -18.36 -8.73 12.68
C ARG A 69 -19.45 -9.79 12.52
N ASN A 70 -19.73 -10.20 11.29
CA ASN A 70 -20.87 -11.05 10.96
C ASN A 70 -20.53 -12.36 10.25
N THR A 71 -19.31 -12.47 9.74
CA THR A 71 -18.83 -13.65 9.02
C THR A 71 -17.55 -14.17 9.65
N LEU A 72 -17.17 -15.40 9.33
CA LEU A 72 -15.89 -15.98 9.74
C LEU A 72 -15.10 -16.47 8.53
N GLN A 73 -15.24 -15.78 7.41
CA GLN A 73 -14.69 -16.25 6.15
C GLN A 73 -13.19 -15.98 6.07
N TYR A 74 -12.78 -14.77 6.48
CA TYR A 74 -11.37 -14.35 6.44
C TYR A 74 -10.63 -14.68 7.73
N GLY A 75 -11.27 -14.57 8.86
CA GLY A 75 -10.70 -14.95 10.17
C GLY A 75 -10.34 -16.43 10.29
N LYS A 76 -10.82 -17.28 9.35
CA LYS A 76 -10.38 -18.66 9.18
C LYS A 76 -9.03 -18.79 8.48
N MET A 77 -8.47 -17.70 7.96
CA MET A 77 -7.20 -17.69 7.21
C MET A 77 -7.15 -18.69 6.05
N ASN A 78 -8.30 -19.00 5.42
CA ASN A 78 -8.39 -20.00 4.35
C ASN A 78 -8.29 -19.40 2.95
N ILE A 79 -8.39 -18.05 2.82
CA ILE A 79 -8.21 -17.32 1.56
C ILE A 79 -6.85 -16.65 1.60
N LEU A 80 -5.83 -17.36 1.14
CA LEU A 80 -4.42 -16.93 1.19
C LEU A 80 -3.80 -16.81 -0.22
N GLU A 81 -4.62 -16.74 -1.27
CA GLU A 81 -4.14 -16.51 -2.64
C GLU A 81 -4.22 -15.03 -2.98
N PHE A 82 -3.17 -14.53 -3.65
CA PHE A 82 -3.10 -13.16 -4.13
C PHE A 82 -2.80 -13.14 -5.63
N ASP A 83 -3.63 -12.44 -6.38
CA ASP A 83 -3.47 -12.26 -7.82
C ASP A 83 -2.87 -10.89 -8.13
N THR A 84 -1.73 -10.90 -8.81
CA THR A 84 -1.02 -9.68 -9.20
C THR A 84 -1.47 -9.11 -10.54
N SER A 85 -2.32 -9.79 -11.28
CA SER A 85 -2.66 -9.45 -12.67
C SER A 85 -3.15 -8.01 -12.82
N SER A 86 -3.98 -7.54 -11.92
CA SER A 86 -4.50 -6.16 -11.93
C SER A 86 -3.38 -5.12 -11.75
N TYR A 87 -2.39 -5.40 -10.91
CA TYR A 87 -1.27 -4.47 -10.68
C TYR A 87 -0.36 -4.33 -11.90
N TYR A 88 -0.09 -5.45 -12.60
CA TYR A 88 0.70 -5.41 -13.84
C TYR A 88 -0.09 -4.77 -14.99
N LEU A 89 -1.38 -5.09 -15.13
CA LEU A 89 -2.22 -4.61 -16.23
C LEU A 89 -2.57 -3.12 -16.13
N TYR A 90 -2.62 -2.58 -14.91
CA TYR A 90 -3.09 -1.22 -14.69
C TYR A 90 -1.99 -0.29 -14.16
N PRO A 91 -1.66 -0.22 -12.87
CA PRO A 91 -0.73 0.79 -12.39
C PRO A 91 0.67 0.64 -13.00
N LEU A 92 1.26 -0.56 -12.95
CA LEU A 92 2.63 -0.78 -13.41
C LEU A 92 2.79 -0.53 -14.92
N LYS A 93 1.84 -1.00 -15.74
CA LYS A 93 1.84 -0.75 -17.18
C LYS A 93 1.70 0.73 -17.50
N ASN A 94 0.80 1.44 -16.83
CA ASN A 94 0.60 2.87 -17.02
C ASN A 94 1.85 3.67 -16.67
N LEU A 95 2.51 3.33 -15.56
CA LEU A 95 3.76 3.96 -15.16
C LEU A 95 4.90 3.68 -16.16
N LYS A 96 4.96 2.46 -16.70
CA LYS A 96 5.91 2.17 -17.78
C LYS A 96 5.64 3.01 -19.02
N TYR A 97 4.38 3.19 -19.42
CA TYR A 97 4.02 4.07 -20.54
C TYR A 97 4.50 5.50 -20.31
N ILE A 98 4.37 6.04 -19.10
CA ILE A 98 4.87 7.38 -18.77
C ILE A 98 6.38 7.43 -18.98
N ILE A 99 7.11 6.44 -18.48
CA ILE A 99 8.57 6.37 -18.61
C ILE A 99 8.96 6.30 -20.09
N ASP A 100 8.33 5.42 -20.87
CA ASP A 100 8.61 5.23 -22.29
C ASP A 100 8.36 6.51 -23.08
N LEU A 101 7.18 7.13 -22.93
CA LEU A 101 6.82 8.37 -23.64
C LEU A 101 7.75 9.54 -23.33
N ASN A 102 8.26 9.61 -22.10
CA ASN A 102 9.18 10.67 -21.66
C ASN A 102 10.65 10.37 -22.01
N SER A 103 10.96 9.15 -22.40
CA SER A 103 12.34 8.72 -22.76
C SER A 103 12.55 8.63 -24.26
N ASP A 104 11.52 8.31 -25.05
CA ASP A 104 11.61 8.14 -26.50
C ASP A 104 11.76 9.50 -27.21
N ASP A 105 12.78 9.61 -28.07
CA ASP A 105 13.09 10.82 -28.84
C ASP A 105 11.94 11.26 -29.75
N ALA A 106 11.07 10.35 -30.19
CA ALA A 106 9.93 10.66 -31.02
C ALA A 106 8.76 11.30 -30.26
N THR A 107 8.64 11.04 -28.96
CA THR A 107 7.48 11.44 -28.14
C THR A 107 7.79 12.45 -27.04
N LYS A 108 8.97 12.39 -26.42
CA LYS A 108 9.34 13.16 -25.22
C LYS A 108 9.18 14.68 -25.34
N ASN A 109 9.26 15.22 -26.57
CA ASN A 109 9.15 16.66 -26.83
C ASN A 109 7.75 17.07 -27.36
N THR A 110 6.82 16.14 -27.47
CA THR A 110 5.46 16.45 -27.92
C THR A 110 4.68 17.22 -26.85
N VAL A 111 3.71 18.04 -27.25
CA VAL A 111 2.84 18.76 -26.32
C VAL A 111 2.04 17.80 -25.44
N ALA A 112 1.66 16.64 -25.99
CA ALA A 112 0.94 15.61 -25.25
C ALA A 112 1.71 15.07 -24.03
N VAL A 113 3.04 15.18 -24.04
CA VAL A 113 3.91 14.75 -22.94
C VAL A 113 4.35 15.94 -22.09
N THR A 114 4.91 16.98 -22.70
CA THR A 114 5.56 18.08 -21.96
C THR A 114 4.60 18.98 -21.19
N ARG A 115 3.30 19.04 -21.58
CA ARG A 115 2.28 19.83 -20.85
C ARG A 115 2.02 19.34 -19.42
N PHE A 116 2.39 18.12 -19.09
CA PHE A 116 2.16 17.51 -17.76
C PHE A 116 3.37 17.56 -16.83
N GLY A 117 4.43 18.22 -17.26
CA GLY A 117 5.63 18.44 -16.47
C GLY A 117 6.91 18.14 -17.24
N SER A 118 8.04 18.40 -16.61
CA SER A 118 9.33 18.05 -17.20
C SER A 118 9.48 16.52 -17.34
N ASN A 119 10.11 16.08 -18.43
CA ASN A 119 10.35 14.64 -18.64
C ASN A 119 11.05 14.00 -17.44
N LYS A 120 12.03 14.68 -16.85
CA LYS A 120 12.78 14.17 -15.69
C LYS A 120 11.86 13.91 -14.50
N ASN A 121 11.01 14.87 -14.15
CA ASN A 121 10.09 14.72 -13.02
C ASN A 121 9.02 13.66 -13.27
N GLN A 122 8.47 13.58 -14.49
CA GLN A 122 7.52 12.54 -14.85
C GLN A 122 8.14 11.14 -14.75
N ILE A 123 9.37 10.95 -15.26
CA ILE A 123 10.11 9.68 -15.14
C ILE A 123 10.39 9.35 -13.67
N ALA A 124 10.94 10.30 -12.92
CA ALA A 124 11.33 10.08 -11.53
C ALA A 124 10.12 9.69 -10.65
N THR A 125 9.01 10.37 -10.84
CA THR A 125 7.75 10.09 -10.12
C THR A 125 7.18 8.72 -10.52
N ALA A 126 7.17 8.39 -11.81
CA ALA A 126 6.68 7.11 -12.30
C ALA A 126 7.53 5.94 -11.78
N VAL A 127 8.86 6.06 -11.80
CA VAL A 127 9.78 5.05 -11.24
C VAL A 127 9.59 4.90 -9.73
N THR A 128 9.41 6.00 -9.00
CA THR A 128 9.17 5.97 -7.55
C THR A 128 7.88 5.21 -7.23
N LEU A 129 6.81 5.46 -7.97
CA LEU A 129 5.53 4.78 -7.76
C LEU A 129 5.57 3.32 -8.24
N GLN A 130 6.31 2.99 -9.32
CA GLN A 130 6.55 1.59 -9.69
C GLN A 130 7.28 0.82 -8.59
N ALA A 131 8.30 1.43 -7.97
CA ALA A 131 9.04 0.81 -6.88
C ALA A 131 8.14 0.55 -5.66
N TYR A 132 7.22 1.46 -5.33
CA TYR A 132 6.20 1.24 -4.31
C TYR A 132 5.38 -0.03 -4.59
N PHE A 133 4.85 -0.19 -5.81
CA PHE A 133 4.06 -1.37 -6.16
C PHE A 133 4.90 -2.66 -6.13
N TYR A 134 6.07 -2.67 -6.73
CA TYR A 134 6.91 -3.87 -6.76
C TYR A 134 7.41 -4.29 -5.37
N MET A 135 7.76 -3.32 -4.50
CA MET A 135 8.13 -3.59 -3.12
C MET A 135 7.00 -4.32 -2.38
N HIS A 136 5.77 -3.80 -2.49
CA HIS A 136 4.63 -4.43 -1.82
C HIS A 136 4.29 -5.81 -2.38
N LEU A 137 4.30 -5.96 -3.70
CA LEU A 137 4.00 -7.25 -4.35
C LEU A 137 5.02 -8.33 -3.96
N THR A 138 6.31 -7.99 -3.90
CA THR A 138 7.33 -8.94 -3.48
C THR A 138 7.27 -9.24 -1.98
N ASP A 139 6.88 -8.27 -1.14
CA ASP A 139 6.67 -8.47 0.29
C ASP A 139 5.44 -9.33 0.62
N ILE A 140 4.46 -9.36 -0.29
CA ILE A 140 3.28 -10.22 -0.20
C ILE A 140 3.60 -11.66 -0.65
N LEU A 141 4.29 -11.83 -1.77
CA LEU A 141 4.40 -13.10 -2.47
C LEU A 141 5.78 -13.77 -2.42
N GLY A 142 6.84 -12.99 -2.26
CA GLY A 142 8.21 -13.41 -2.52
C GLY A 142 8.66 -13.10 -3.96
N PRO A 143 9.33 -14.02 -4.69
CA PRO A 143 9.77 -13.80 -6.06
C PRO A 143 8.62 -13.38 -7.00
N ILE A 144 8.84 -12.37 -7.82
CA ILE A 144 7.89 -11.91 -8.87
C ILE A 144 8.67 -11.43 -10.10
N PRO A 145 8.07 -11.34 -11.29
CA PRO A 145 8.70 -10.69 -12.42
C PRO A 145 8.82 -9.18 -12.19
N VAL A 146 10.04 -8.65 -12.32
CA VAL A 146 10.32 -7.20 -12.23
C VAL A 146 11.19 -6.74 -13.38
N LYS A 147 12.40 -7.31 -13.54
CA LYS A 147 13.39 -6.87 -14.52
C LYS A 147 12.93 -7.10 -15.97
N GLU A 148 12.25 -8.21 -16.23
CA GLU A 148 11.69 -8.57 -17.54
C GLU A 148 10.18 -8.30 -17.64
N ALA A 149 9.59 -7.68 -16.62
CA ALA A 149 8.16 -7.38 -16.63
C ALA A 149 7.78 -6.32 -17.66
N LEU A 150 6.55 -6.40 -18.17
CA LEU A 150 5.95 -5.39 -19.07
C LEU A 150 6.66 -5.26 -20.43
N GLN A 151 7.31 -6.32 -20.90
CA GLN A 151 8.05 -6.39 -22.15
C GLN A 151 7.30 -7.16 -23.25
N ALA A 152 5.97 -7.23 -23.17
CA ALA A 152 5.15 -7.91 -24.19
C ALA A 152 5.29 -7.29 -25.59
N GLY A 153 5.60 -6.00 -25.70
CA GLY A 153 5.93 -5.33 -26.95
C GLY A 153 7.25 -5.78 -27.58
N GLU A 154 8.09 -6.47 -26.81
CA GLU A 154 9.36 -7.06 -27.17
C GLU A 154 9.25 -8.60 -27.26
N ASP A 155 8.01 -9.12 -27.45
CA ASP A 155 7.66 -10.54 -27.52
C ASP A 155 7.98 -11.37 -26.27
N ASN A 156 8.25 -10.72 -25.12
CA ASN A 156 8.42 -11.42 -23.84
C ASN A 156 7.08 -11.52 -23.07
N TYR A 157 6.38 -12.65 -23.27
CA TYR A 157 5.10 -12.94 -22.62
C TYR A 157 5.24 -13.81 -21.35
N THR A 158 6.42 -14.35 -21.10
CA THR A 158 6.71 -15.23 -19.97
C THR A 158 7.97 -14.76 -19.23
N PRO A 159 7.92 -13.60 -18.57
CA PRO A 159 9.08 -13.03 -17.89
C PRO A 159 9.59 -13.93 -16.78
N ALA A 160 10.90 -13.91 -16.52
CA ALA A 160 11.50 -14.60 -15.39
C ALA A 160 11.01 -13.98 -14.06
N PHE A 161 10.95 -14.81 -13.02
CA PHE A 161 10.72 -14.34 -11.65
C PHE A 161 12.08 -13.97 -11.03
N ASP A 162 12.20 -12.75 -10.58
CA ASP A 162 13.38 -12.29 -9.86
C ASP A 162 13.29 -12.70 -8.38
N SER A 163 14.43 -13.02 -7.75
CA SER A 163 14.49 -13.26 -6.31
C SER A 163 14.18 -11.98 -5.52
N VAL A 164 13.70 -12.11 -4.27
CA VAL A 164 13.43 -10.94 -3.42
C VAL A 164 14.71 -10.11 -3.21
N GLU A 165 15.85 -10.74 -3.03
CA GLU A 165 17.16 -10.07 -2.92
C GLU A 165 17.51 -9.25 -4.16
N ASP A 166 17.32 -9.85 -5.34
CA ASP A 166 17.55 -9.17 -6.62
C ASP A 166 16.58 -8.01 -6.85
N ILE A 167 15.30 -8.20 -6.48
CA ILE A 167 14.28 -7.15 -6.57
C ILE A 167 14.66 -5.96 -5.67
N TYR A 168 15.01 -6.20 -4.42
CA TYR A 168 15.42 -5.15 -3.49
C TYR A 168 16.66 -4.39 -3.97
N SER A 169 17.60 -5.10 -4.58
CA SER A 169 18.80 -4.49 -5.14
C SER A 169 18.47 -3.63 -6.36
N TYR A 170 17.68 -4.16 -7.27
CA TYR A 170 17.23 -3.46 -8.47
C TYR A 170 16.40 -2.20 -8.14
N LEU A 171 15.45 -2.32 -7.22
CA LEU A 171 14.60 -1.19 -6.83
C LEU A 171 15.40 -0.09 -6.12
N ASP A 172 16.36 -0.42 -5.25
CA ASP A 172 17.23 0.58 -4.62
C ASP A 172 18.05 1.36 -5.66
N GLU A 173 18.58 0.68 -6.68
CA GLU A 173 19.29 1.33 -7.79
C GLU A 173 18.35 2.24 -8.60
N LYS A 174 17.17 1.74 -8.98
CA LYS A 174 16.19 2.52 -9.74
C LYS A 174 15.67 3.74 -8.98
N LEU A 175 15.45 3.61 -7.69
CA LEU A 175 15.08 4.74 -6.83
C LEU A 175 16.20 5.77 -6.72
N LYS A 176 17.47 5.37 -6.65
CA LYS A 176 18.62 6.30 -6.68
C LYS A 176 18.73 7.04 -8.01
N GLU A 177 18.58 6.32 -9.12
CA GLU A 177 18.53 6.94 -10.45
C GLU A 177 17.38 7.96 -10.55
N ALA A 178 16.18 7.60 -10.09
CA ALA A 178 15.01 8.48 -10.07
C ALA A 178 15.22 9.69 -9.14
N TYR A 179 15.81 9.49 -7.96
CA TYR A 179 16.12 10.58 -7.04
C TYR A 179 17.01 11.64 -7.68
N ALA A 180 18.02 11.23 -8.45
CA ALA A 180 18.92 12.14 -9.16
C ALA A 180 18.25 12.87 -10.34
N LEU A 181 17.11 12.36 -10.86
CA LEU A 181 16.34 13.02 -11.92
C LEU A 181 15.42 14.13 -11.40
N PHE A 182 15.01 14.09 -10.14
CA PHE A 182 14.10 15.11 -9.59
C PHE A 182 14.70 16.51 -9.68
N ASP A 183 13.96 17.40 -10.33
CA ASP A 183 14.30 18.81 -10.52
C ASP A 183 13.19 19.67 -9.91
N GLU A 184 13.43 20.20 -8.72
CA GLU A 184 12.46 21.03 -7.98
C GLU A 184 12.18 22.38 -8.65
N SER A 185 13.03 22.79 -9.60
CA SER A 185 12.79 23.96 -10.45
C SER A 185 11.88 23.64 -11.66
N GLY A 186 11.73 22.35 -11.97
CA GLY A 186 10.88 21.85 -13.05
C GLY A 186 9.43 21.62 -12.59
N SER A 187 8.51 21.57 -13.54
CA SER A 187 7.10 21.35 -13.25
C SER A 187 6.74 19.85 -13.14
N LEU A 188 5.64 19.58 -12.46
CA LEU A 188 4.88 18.33 -12.50
C LEU A 188 3.38 18.68 -12.49
N SER A 189 2.54 17.84 -13.11
CA SER A 189 1.11 18.12 -13.25
C SER A 189 0.38 18.11 -11.91
N SER A 190 -0.53 19.06 -11.71
CA SER A 190 -1.48 19.08 -10.59
C SER A 190 -2.56 17.97 -10.69
N ALA A 191 -2.59 17.20 -11.79
CA ALA A 191 -3.39 15.98 -11.89
C ALA A 191 -2.84 14.82 -11.03
N ASP A 192 -1.67 15.01 -10.41
CA ASP A 192 -1.16 14.21 -9.30
C ASP A 192 -2.09 14.33 -8.08
N ILE A 193 -2.88 13.30 -7.84
CA ILE A 193 -3.86 13.25 -6.74
C ILE A 193 -3.24 12.93 -5.38
N ILE A 194 -1.92 12.66 -5.33
CA ILE A 194 -1.21 12.35 -4.08
C ILE A 194 -0.59 13.62 -3.49
N PHE A 195 0.24 14.32 -4.26
CA PHE A 195 0.97 15.50 -3.80
C PHE A 195 0.66 16.78 -4.60
N GLY A 196 -0.30 16.73 -5.54
CA GLY A 196 -0.71 17.92 -6.32
C GLY A 196 0.38 18.47 -7.24
N GLY A 197 1.35 17.66 -7.63
CA GLY A 197 2.49 18.04 -8.46
C GLY A 197 3.69 18.58 -7.68
N ASP A 198 3.72 18.44 -6.37
CA ASP A 198 4.85 18.85 -5.53
C ASP A 198 6.02 17.87 -5.69
N VAL A 199 7.02 18.29 -6.46
CA VAL A 199 8.23 17.51 -6.75
C VAL A 199 9.06 17.21 -5.50
N SER A 200 9.08 18.12 -4.53
CA SER A 200 9.86 17.94 -3.30
C SER A 200 9.29 16.81 -2.44
N LYS A 201 7.96 16.67 -2.39
CA LYS A 201 7.28 15.57 -1.68
C LYS A 201 7.51 14.22 -2.36
N TRP A 202 7.50 14.16 -3.69
CA TRP A 202 7.87 12.95 -4.43
C TRP A 202 9.31 12.51 -4.17
N LYS A 203 10.22 13.47 -4.08
CA LYS A 203 11.63 13.22 -3.75
C LYS A 203 11.80 12.68 -2.33
N LYS A 204 11.05 13.23 -1.36
CA LYS A 204 10.99 12.72 0.02
C LYS A 204 10.39 11.32 0.09
N LEU A 205 9.32 11.05 -0.67
CA LEU A 205 8.74 9.70 -0.76
C LEU A 205 9.75 8.69 -1.30
N ASN A 206 10.50 9.05 -2.36
CA ASN A 206 11.53 8.19 -2.93
C ASN A 206 12.58 7.78 -1.87
N ALA A 207 13.13 8.75 -1.13
CA ALA A 207 14.08 8.46 -0.06
C ALA A 207 13.44 7.61 1.06
N SER A 208 12.18 7.87 1.41
CA SER A 208 11.44 7.08 2.42
C SER A 208 11.26 5.63 2.01
N LEU A 209 10.89 5.35 0.75
CA LEU A 209 10.77 3.97 0.25
C LEU A 209 12.10 3.22 0.34
N ARG A 210 13.22 3.88 0.03
CA ARG A 210 14.57 3.31 0.19
C ARG A 210 14.89 3.00 1.66
N MET A 211 14.50 3.87 2.59
CA MET A 211 14.65 3.60 4.02
C MET A 211 13.80 2.41 4.49
N LEU A 212 12.54 2.33 4.04
CA LEU A 212 11.63 1.22 4.35
C LEU A 212 12.15 -0.12 3.83
N MET A 213 12.70 -0.14 2.63
CA MET A 213 13.35 -1.34 2.07
C MET A 213 14.60 -1.70 2.87
N ALA A 214 15.46 -0.72 3.16
CA ALA A 214 16.73 -0.97 3.82
C ALA A 214 16.58 -1.51 5.24
N ILE A 215 15.60 -1.02 6.02
CA ILE A 215 15.41 -1.49 7.40
C ILE A 215 14.98 -2.96 7.47
N LYS A 216 14.27 -3.47 6.45
CA LYS A 216 13.87 -4.87 6.35
C LYS A 216 15.08 -5.82 6.23
N LEU A 217 16.22 -5.31 5.83
CA LEU A 217 17.47 -6.10 5.72
C LEU A 217 18.20 -6.28 7.06
N SER A 218 17.66 -5.77 8.16
CA SER A 218 18.33 -5.75 9.48
C SER A 218 18.77 -7.11 10.00
N ASP A 219 18.10 -8.18 9.62
CA ASP A 219 18.36 -9.52 10.14
C ASP A 219 18.98 -10.45 9.09
N VAL A 220 18.82 -10.17 7.79
CA VAL A 220 19.33 -11.01 6.70
C VAL A 220 20.62 -10.47 6.07
N ALA A 221 20.75 -9.15 5.95
CA ALA A 221 21.88 -8.49 5.28
C ALA A 221 22.18 -7.13 5.93
N GLU A 222 22.48 -7.12 7.24
CA GLU A 222 22.58 -5.90 8.05
C GLU A 222 23.55 -4.85 7.48
N SER A 223 24.72 -5.26 7.01
CA SER A 223 25.72 -4.32 6.47
C SER A 223 25.21 -3.59 5.21
N VAL A 224 24.48 -4.30 4.35
CA VAL A 224 23.83 -3.75 3.15
C VAL A 224 22.70 -2.82 3.56
N GLY A 225 21.83 -3.29 4.47
CA GLY A 225 20.73 -2.50 5.03
C GLY A 225 21.21 -1.19 5.64
N LYS A 226 22.24 -1.24 6.50
CA LYS A 226 22.86 -0.05 7.11
C LYS A 226 23.37 0.94 6.07
N SER A 227 24.11 0.47 5.07
CA SER A 227 24.68 1.34 4.02
C SER A 227 23.59 2.01 3.19
N ARG A 228 22.57 1.24 2.75
CA ARG A 228 21.45 1.76 1.96
C ARG A 228 20.61 2.73 2.78
N PHE A 229 20.34 2.40 4.04
CA PHE A 229 19.56 3.26 4.93
C PHE A 229 20.24 4.60 5.15
N ALA A 230 21.54 4.60 5.50
CA ALA A 230 22.30 5.82 5.75
C ALA A 230 22.35 6.74 4.52
N ALA A 231 22.48 6.17 3.32
CA ALA A 231 22.44 6.94 2.08
C ALA A 231 21.03 7.55 1.84
N ALA A 232 19.97 6.75 2.01
CA ALA A 232 18.60 7.22 1.84
C ALA A 232 18.21 8.29 2.88
N TYR A 233 18.67 8.14 4.13
CA TYR A 233 18.43 9.10 5.19
C TYR A 233 19.14 10.45 4.92
N ALA A 234 20.35 10.42 4.35
CA ALA A 234 21.08 11.62 3.95
C ALA A 234 20.39 12.36 2.78
N ASP A 235 19.69 11.65 1.92
CA ASP A 235 18.89 12.22 0.84
C ASP A 235 17.60 12.91 1.37
N GLY A 236 17.22 12.67 2.63
CA GLY A 236 16.02 13.19 3.27
C GLY A 236 14.81 12.30 3.05
N GLY A 237 13.78 12.47 3.86
CA GLY A 237 12.57 11.66 3.78
C GLY A 237 11.33 12.41 4.26
N ILE A 238 10.22 11.72 4.34
CA ILE A 238 8.97 12.22 4.93
C ILE A 238 9.19 12.31 6.45
N VAL A 239 9.27 13.52 6.99
CA VAL A 239 9.50 13.77 8.42
C VAL A 239 8.36 14.54 9.07
N ASP A 240 7.65 15.38 8.31
CA ASP A 240 6.51 16.16 8.73
C ASP A 240 5.21 15.56 8.17
N ASP A 241 4.09 15.69 8.90
CA ASP A 241 2.80 15.13 8.47
C ASP A 241 2.34 15.71 7.13
N GLY A 242 2.59 16.97 6.87
CA GLY A 242 2.31 17.61 5.57
C GLY A 242 3.01 16.99 4.36
N ASP A 243 4.05 16.18 4.57
CA ASP A 243 4.75 15.43 3.52
C ASP A 243 4.23 14.00 3.35
N SER A 244 3.37 13.54 4.24
CA SER A 244 2.83 12.17 4.25
C SER A 244 2.12 11.84 2.94
N MET A 245 2.34 10.63 2.43
CA MET A 245 1.57 10.08 1.32
C MET A 245 0.20 9.63 1.83
N ILE A 246 -0.81 10.44 1.54
CA ILE A 246 -2.20 10.20 1.96
C ILE A 246 -3.09 10.18 0.72
N TYR A 247 -3.88 9.13 0.56
CA TYR A 247 -4.92 9.11 -0.45
C TYR A 247 -6.15 9.86 0.08
N ARG A 248 -6.63 10.83 -0.70
CA ARG A 248 -7.80 11.67 -0.37
C ARG A 248 -8.95 11.30 -1.27
N PHE A 249 -10.02 10.81 -0.68
CA PHE A 249 -11.26 10.58 -1.39
C PHE A 249 -12.04 11.89 -1.54
N ASP A 250 -12.89 11.95 -2.56
CA ASP A 250 -13.75 13.09 -2.83
C ASP A 250 -15.20 12.66 -3.14
N SER A 251 -16.09 13.62 -3.35
CA SER A 251 -17.50 13.35 -3.64
C SER A 251 -17.74 12.59 -4.95
N ASN A 252 -16.81 12.63 -5.91
CA ASN A 252 -16.90 11.89 -7.19
C ASN A 252 -16.33 10.48 -7.06
N SER A 253 -15.37 10.31 -6.16
CA SER A 253 -14.74 9.04 -5.84
C SER A 253 -14.71 8.84 -4.32
N PRO A 254 -15.88 8.59 -3.71
CA PRO A 254 -15.98 8.49 -2.25
C PRO A 254 -15.28 7.26 -1.70
N SER A 255 -14.82 7.36 -0.44
CA SER A 255 -14.16 6.26 0.27
C SER A 255 -14.94 4.94 0.14
N PRO A 256 -14.26 3.82 -0.14
CA PRO A 256 -14.89 2.50 -0.11
C PRO A 256 -15.56 2.18 1.23
N LEU A 257 -15.02 2.69 2.34
CA LEU A 257 -15.63 2.55 3.67
C LEU A 257 -16.96 3.29 3.77
N TYR A 258 -17.13 4.40 3.06
CA TYR A 258 -18.39 5.12 2.96
C TYR A 258 -19.32 4.50 1.93
N SER A 259 -18.86 4.25 0.71
CA SER A 259 -19.68 3.76 -0.41
C SER A 259 -20.30 2.40 -0.12
N ASN A 260 -19.51 1.53 0.52
CA ASN A 260 -19.96 0.21 0.98
C ASN A 260 -20.14 0.16 2.50
N GLY A 261 -20.26 1.32 3.12
CA GLY A 261 -20.22 1.47 4.56
C GLY A 261 -21.24 0.61 5.31
N VAL A 262 -22.44 0.43 4.75
CA VAL A 262 -23.42 -0.50 5.34
C VAL A 262 -22.88 -1.92 5.34
N ASN A 263 -22.38 -2.40 4.21
CA ASN A 263 -21.81 -3.76 4.10
C ASN A 263 -20.46 -3.87 4.83
N TYR A 264 -19.60 -2.86 4.71
CA TYR A 264 -18.29 -2.88 5.37
C TYR A 264 -18.44 -2.90 6.90
N ASN A 265 -19.16 -1.95 7.48
CA ASN A 265 -19.38 -1.88 8.93
C ASN A 265 -20.28 -3.00 9.47
N SER A 266 -21.11 -3.63 8.64
CA SER A 266 -21.83 -4.84 9.04
C SER A 266 -20.95 -6.10 9.02
N ASN A 267 -19.90 -6.13 8.18
CA ASN A 267 -19.03 -7.29 8.02
C ASN A 267 -17.73 -7.17 8.83
N PHE A 268 -17.21 -5.96 9.04
CA PHE A 268 -15.93 -5.70 9.69
C PHE A 268 -16.05 -4.72 10.85
N CYS A 269 -15.12 -4.78 11.76
CA CYS A 269 -15.05 -3.94 12.95
C CYS A 269 -13.61 -3.90 13.50
N PRO A 270 -13.31 -2.96 14.43
CA PRO A 270 -12.04 -2.94 15.14
C PRO A 270 -11.75 -4.26 15.86
N ASN A 271 -10.49 -4.68 15.80
CA ASN A 271 -10.01 -5.90 16.45
C ASN A 271 -9.69 -5.63 17.93
N GLU A 272 -9.81 -6.65 18.80
CA GLU A 272 -9.47 -6.52 20.23
C GLU A 272 -7.99 -6.20 20.47
N TYR A 273 -7.06 -6.68 19.62
CA TYR A 273 -5.62 -6.41 19.79
C TYR A 273 -5.34 -4.92 19.81
N ILE A 274 -5.83 -4.17 18.81
CA ILE A 274 -5.60 -2.72 18.75
C ILE A 274 -6.38 -1.97 19.81
N VAL A 275 -7.64 -2.35 20.09
CA VAL A 275 -8.47 -1.68 21.08
C VAL A 275 -7.88 -1.86 22.48
N GLU A 276 -7.53 -3.07 22.88
CA GLU A 276 -6.97 -3.36 24.19
C GLU A 276 -5.55 -2.78 24.35
N ALA A 277 -4.73 -2.77 23.29
CA ALA A 277 -3.41 -2.12 23.36
C ALA A 277 -3.53 -0.61 23.60
N LEU A 278 -4.41 0.10 22.90
CA LEU A 278 -4.62 1.53 23.12
C LEU A 278 -5.10 1.83 24.55
N LYS A 279 -6.01 1.00 25.07
CA LYS A 279 -6.46 1.11 26.49
C LYS A 279 -5.33 0.85 27.47
N ASP A 280 -4.54 -0.20 27.25
CA ASP A 280 -3.42 -0.59 28.12
C ASP A 280 -2.30 0.45 28.16
N TYR A 281 -2.10 1.17 27.04
CA TYR A 281 -1.15 2.28 26.95
C TYR A 281 -1.73 3.64 27.39
N GLY A 282 -3.03 3.71 27.71
CA GLY A 282 -3.71 4.98 27.97
C GLY A 282 -3.62 5.93 26.78
N ASP A 283 -3.71 5.39 25.58
CA ASP A 283 -3.44 6.09 24.33
C ASP A 283 -4.67 6.87 23.84
N PRO A 284 -4.62 8.20 23.75
CA PRO A 284 -5.75 9.03 23.31
C PRO A 284 -6.23 8.76 21.89
N ARG A 285 -5.40 8.14 21.04
CA ARG A 285 -5.79 7.74 19.68
C ARG A 285 -6.94 6.73 19.66
N LEU A 286 -7.23 6.06 20.81
CA LEU A 286 -8.42 5.24 20.99
C LEU A 286 -9.69 5.97 20.54
N PHE A 287 -9.85 7.23 20.93
CA PHE A 287 -11.03 8.05 20.65
C PHE A 287 -11.06 8.61 19.23
N CYS A 288 -9.89 8.61 18.55
CA CYS A 288 -9.75 9.06 17.16
C CYS A 288 -9.94 7.90 16.17
N TYR A 289 -9.50 6.70 16.53
CA TYR A 289 -9.57 5.51 15.68
C TYR A 289 -10.96 4.90 15.65
N PHE A 290 -11.70 4.99 16.75
CA PHE A 290 -12.95 4.27 16.93
C PHE A 290 -14.11 5.20 17.29
N SER A 291 -15.32 4.72 17.01
CA SER A 291 -16.58 5.37 17.32
C SER A 291 -17.48 4.40 18.08
N LEU A 292 -18.25 4.91 19.00
CA LEU A 292 -19.39 4.19 19.58
C LEU A 292 -20.70 4.47 18.83
N VAL A 293 -20.69 5.38 17.85
CA VAL A 293 -21.85 5.66 16.99
C VAL A 293 -21.83 4.69 15.83
N PRO A 294 -22.89 3.90 15.62
CA PRO A 294 -23.01 3.03 14.46
C PRO A 294 -22.91 3.81 13.15
N PHE A 295 -22.38 3.21 12.12
CA PHE A 295 -22.31 3.83 10.79
C PHE A 295 -23.70 4.33 10.35
N ARG A 296 -23.81 5.62 10.05
CA ARG A 296 -25.07 6.32 9.75
C ARG A 296 -26.11 6.29 10.89
N GLY A 297 -25.70 5.89 12.07
CA GLY A 297 -26.50 6.02 13.29
C GLY A 297 -26.44 7.42 13.89
N SER A 298 -27.26 7.70 14.87
CA SER A 298 -27.33 9.01 15.52
C SER A 298 -27.07 8.99 17.04
N ALA A 299 -26.99 7.80 17.64
CA ALA A 299 -26.79 7.66 19.06
C ALA A 299 -25.64 6.69 19.37
N PRO A 300 -24.76 7.01 20.31
CA PRO A 300 -23.71 6.12 20.75
C PRO A 300 -24.29 4.92 21.53
N VAL A 301 -23.59 3.78 21.43
CA VAL A 301 -23.92 2.54 22.18
C VAL A 301 -23.27 2.50 23.58
N GLY A 302 -22.63 3.56 24.00
CA GLY A 302 -21.96 3.70 25.31
C GLY A 302 -21.52 5.13 25.58
N ASP A 303 -20.80 5.33 26.68
CA ASP A 303 -20.19 6.62 27.03
C ASP A 303 -18.89 6.77 26.23
N ALA A 304 -18.86 7.72 25.28
CA ALA A 304 -17.71 7.94 24.40
C ALA A 304 -16.46 8.47 25.14
N SER A 305 -16.60 8.96 26.37
CA SER A 305 -15.47 9.37 27.21
C SER A 305 -14.88 8.24 28.05
N ASP A 306 -15.57 7.10 28.16
CA ASP A 306 -15.11 5.93 28.91
C ASP A 306 -14.35 4.94 28.02
N PRO A 307 -13.04 4.76 28.20
CA PRO A 307 -12.30 3.74 27.44
C PRO A 307 -12.87 2.32 27.56
N ALA A 308 -13.55 2.01 28.68
CA ALA A 308 -14.15 0.68 28.88
C ALA A 308 -15.34 0.41 27.96
N ALA A 309 -15.97 1.46 27.40
CA ALA A 309 -17.05 1.32 26.43
C ALA A 309 -16.55 0.84 25.06
N TYR A 310 -15.27 1.02 24.74
CA TYR A 310 -14.66 0.58 23.49
C TYR A 310 -14.26 -0.89 23.58
N VAL A 311 -14.93 -1.73 22.82
CA VAL A 311 -14.72 -3.18 22.77
C VAL A 311 -14.33 -3.58 21.36
N GLY A 312 -13.22 -4.28 21.22
CA GLY A 312 -12.78 -4.87 19.96
C GLY A 312 -13.33 -6.30 19.76
N MET A 313 -13.41 -6.72 18.52
CA MET A 313 -13.80 -8.09 18.16
C MET A 313 -12.59 -9.01 18.27
N LYS A 314 -12.79 -10.15 18.90
CA LYS A 314 -11.78 -11.21 18.94
C LYS A 314 -11.58 -11.86 17.56
N LEU A 315 -10.34 -12.08 17.16
CA LEU A 315 -10.05 -12.90 15.98
C LEU A 315 -10.50 -14.33 16.19
N GLY A 316 -11.17 -14.87 15.17
CA GLY A 316 -11.47 -16.28 15.08
C GLY A 316 -12.33 -16.85 16.21
N ILE A 317 -13.32 -16.12 16.68
CA ILE A 317 -14.31 -16.67 17.60
C ILE A 317 -15.33 -17.53 16.84
N PRO A 318 -15.83 -18.61 17.44
CA PRO A 318 -16.79 -19.51 16.78
C PRO A 318 -18.13 -18.87 16.48
N ASN A 319 -18.53 -17.87 17.27
CA ASN A 319 -19.83 -17.21 17.16
C ASN A 319 -19.67 -15.71 17.33
N VAL A 320 -19.67 -14.98 16.22
CA VAL A 320 -19.55 -13.51 16.21
C VAL A 320 -20.76 -12.80 16.82
N SER A 321 -21.95 -13.42 16.78
CA SER A 321 -23.19 -12.81 17.28
C SER A 321 -23.17 -12.53 18.78
N ASP A 322 -22.36 -13.25 19.55
CA ASP A 322 -22.21 -13.03 20.99
C ASP A 322 -21.57 -11.67 21.36
N TYR A 323 -20.88 -11.06 20.37
CA TYR A 323 -20.11 -9.84 20.55
C TYR A 323 -20.53 -8.69 19.64
N ALA A 324 -21.20 -8.98 18.51
CA ALA A 324 -21.44 -8.03 17.43
C ALA A 324 -22.11 -6.71 17.86
N GLU A 325 -23.00 -6.75 18.86
CA GLU A 325 -23.72 -5.58 19.36
C GLU A 325 -22.90 -4.71 20.33
N LYS A 326 -21.79 -5.24 20.88
CA LYS A 326 -20.94 -4.57 21.87
C LYS A 326 -19.70 -3.95 21.26
N VAL A 327 -19.36 -4.34 20.05
CA VAL A 327 -18.10 -3.94 19.40
C VAL A 327 -18.23 -2.53 18.84
N CYS A 328 -17.19 -1.72 19.06
CA CYS A 328 -17.09 -0.38 18.51
C CYS A 328 -17.03 -0.37 16.97
N TYR A 329 -17.07 0.81 16.40
CA TYR A 329 -17.11 1.05 14.95
C TYR A 329 -15.84 1.80 14.53
N PHE A 330 -15.57 1.85 13.24
CA PHE A 330 -14.55 2.72 12.66
C PHE A 330 -14.94 4.18 12.89
N SER A 331 -13.96 5.05 13.09
CA SER A 331 -14.21 6.47 13.30
C SER A 331 -14.86 7.14 12.07
N GLU A 332 -15.48 8.29 12.31
CA GLU A 332 -16.11 9.05 11.22
C GLU A 332 -15.08 9.53 10.19
N SER A 333 -13.88 9.93 10.62
CA SER A 333 -12.79 10.33 9.71
C SER A 333 -12.40 9.26 8.71
N LEU A 334 -12.46 7.98 9.10
CA LEU A 334 -12.25 6.84 8.20
C LEU A 334 -13.47 6.52 7.35
N SER A 335 -14.66 6.69 7.91
CA SER A 335 -15.93 6.27 7.31
C SER A 335 -16.63 7.37 6.49
N ALA A 336 -16.11 8.60 6.49
CA ALA A 336 -16.66 9.71 5.70
C ALA A 336 -16.47 9.51 4.19
N ALA A 337 -17.35 10.14 3.38
CA ALA A 337 -17.23 10.09 1.91
C ALA A 337 -15.90 10.69 1.45
N GLU A 338 -15.51 11.81 2.01
CA GLU A 338 -14.25 12.52 1.75
C GLU A 338 -13.17 12.11 2.77
N GLY A 339 -13.15 10.83 3.16
CA GLY A 339 -12.22 10.27 4.11
C GLY A 339 -10.78 10.32 3.61
N LEU A 340 -9.85 10.19 4.55
CA LEU A 340 -8.41 10.10 4.29
C LEU A 340 -7.94 8.68 4.50
N LEU A 341 -7.03 8.21 3.66
CA LEU A 341 -6.35 6.94 3.88
C LEU A 341 -4.84 7.17 3.89
N PRO A 342 -4.20 7.11 5.06
CA PRO A 342 -2.76 7.24 5.16
C PRO A 342 -2.08 6.05 4.48
N ILE A 343 -0.96 6.28 3.76
CA ILE A 343 -0.20 5.23 3.08
C ILE A 343 1.23 5.21 3.66
N ILE A 344 2.08 6.15 3.27
CA ILE A 344 3.43 6.29 3.85
C ILE A 344 3.45 7.59 4.66
N THR A 345 3.51 7.46 5.98
CA THR A 345 3.33 8.60 6.90
C THR A 345 4.63 9.05 7.54
N ALA A 346 4.66 10.31 7.96
CA ALA A 346 5.76 10.85 8.76
C ALA A 346 5.96 10.05 10.06
N ALA A 347 4.90 9.59 10.68
CA ALA A 347 4.97 8.72 11.85
C ALA A 347 5.80 7.47 11.57
N ARG A 348 5.49 6.74 10.48
CA ARG A 348 6.21 5.53 10.08
C ARG A 348 7.68 5.82 9.78
N VAL A 349 7.97 6.84 8.97
CA VAL A 349 9.34 7.14 8.52
C VAL A 349 10.22 7.58 9.70
N ASN A 350 9.73 8.43 10.58
CA ASN A 350 10.45 8.83 11.80
C ASN A 350 10.72 7.63 12.73
N LEU A 351 9.73 6.76 12.95
CA LEU A 351 9.92 5.57 13.80
C LEU A 351 10.86 4.54 13.17
N VAL A 352 10.89 4.40 11.85
CA VAL A 352 11.89 3.59 11.15
C VAL A 352 13.28 4.19 11.29
N ALA A 353 13.40 5.51 11.19
CA ALA A 353 14.66 6.21 11.42
C ALA A 353 15.12 6.10 12.89
N ALA A 354 14.19 6.13 13.86
CA ALA A 354 14.50 5.87 15.27
C ALA A 354 15.07 4.46 15.49
N GLU A 355 14.50 3.44 14.82
CA GLU A 355 15.05 2.08 14.85
C GLU A 355 16.47 2.05 14.28
N ALA A 356 16.71 2.66 13.13
CA ALA A 356 18.02 2.71 12.51
C ALA A 356 19.05 3.46 13.37
N ALA A 357 18.66 4.54 14.04
CA ALA A 357 19.51 5.27 14.97
C ALA A 357 19.84 4.44 16.22
N GLU A 358 18.85 3.77 16.85
CA GLU A 358 19.07 2.89 18.01
C GLU A 358 19.95 1.68 17.65
N ARG A 359 19.86 1.19 16.40
CA ARG A 359 20.77 0.15 15.88
C ARG A 359 22.20 0.67 15.63
N GLY A 360 22.42 1.99 15.56
CA GLY A 360 23.69 2.62 15.22
C GLY A 360 23.98 2.63 13.71
N TRP A 361 22.92 2.67 12.90
CA TRP A 361 23.03 2.77 11.44
C TRP A 361 23.20 4.20 10.95
N ILE A 362 22.63 5.16 11.66
CA ILE A 362 22.76 6.60 11.41
C ILE A 362 23.14 7.32 12.69
N SER A 363 23.74 8.51 12.56
CA SER A 363 24.20 9.35 13.69
C SER A 363 23.12 10.37 14.11
N ALA A 364 21.84 9.98 14.07
CA ALA A 364 20.74 10.82 14.55
C ALA A 364 20.38 10.45 15.99
N ASP A 365 19.71 11.38 16.70
CA ASP A 365 19.18 11.10 18.04
C ASP A 365 17.91 10.23 17.96
N ALA A 366 18.03 8.98 18.39
CA ALA A 366 16.97 8.00 18.34
C ALA A 366 15.74 8.40 19.17
N GLN A 367 15.94 9.08 20.31
CA GLN A 367 14.83 9.57 21.14
C GLN A 367 14.03 10.66 20.42
N SER A 368 14.71 11.65 19.84
CA SER A 368 14.06 12.74 19.10
C SER A 368 13.25 12.19 17.92
N LEU A 369 13.79 11.21 17.18
CA LEU A 369 13.08 10.56 16.07
C LEU A 369 11.87 9.74 16.53
N TYR A 370 12.01 9.02 17.65
CA TYR A 370 10.90 8.28 18.25
C TYR A 370 9.77 9.21 18.66
N GLU A 371 10.08 10.28 19.40
CA GLU A 371 9.10 11.28 19.84
C GLU A 371 8.45 12.00 18.64
N ALA A 372 9.23 12.35 17.62
CA ALA A 372 8.70 12.94 16.38
C ALA A 372 7.72 12.00 15.68
N GLY A 373 8.03 10.70 15.60
CA GLY A 373 7.14 9.73 15.01
C GLY A 373 5.82 9.57 15.77
N VAL A 374 5.86 9.56 17.10
CA VAL A 374 4.64 9.52 17.93
C VAL A 374 3.84 10.81 17.74
N LYS A 375 4.48 11.98 17.78
CA LYS A 375 3.83 13.30 17.58
C LYS A 375 3.17 13.39 16.21
N ALA A 376 3.85 12.95 15.15
CA ALA A 376 3.27 12.94 13.80
C ALA A 376 2.01 12.04 13.71
N SER A 377 2.00 10.90 14.42
CA SER A 377 0.79 10.07 14.50
C SER A 377 -0.36 10.74 15.22
N PHE A 378 -0.10 11.46 16.32
CA PHE A 378 -1.12 12.21 17.03
C PHE A 378 -1.68 13.35 16.17
N GLU A 379 -0.80 14.10 15.49
CA GLU A 379 -1.20 15.17 14.57
C GLU A 379 -2.08 14.63 13.42
N GLN A 380 -1.65 13.56 12.77
CA GLN A 380 -2.41 12.91 11.69
C GLN A 380 -3.85 12.57 12.08
N TRP A 381 -4.07 12.16 13.31
CA TRP A 381 -5.38 11.71 13.79
C TRP A 381 -6.11 12.75 14.65
N GLY A 382 -5.49 13.90 14.91
CA GLY A 382 -6.05 14.94 15.76
C GLY A 382 -6.16 14.53 17.23
N ALA A 383 -5.29 13.64 17.69
CA ALA A 383 -5.25 13.24 19.10
C ALA A 383 -4.52 14.30 19.93
N GLU A 384 -4.97 14.49 21.17
CA GLU A 384 -4.43 15.49 22.08
C GLU A 384 -3.51 14.84 23.13
N ASP A 385 -2.89 15.63 23.98
CA ASP A 385 -2.09 15.21 25.16
C ASP A 385 -0.86 14.34 24.84
N VAL A 386 -0.25 14.51 23.66
CA VAL A 386 0.91 13.71 23.21
C VAL A 386 2.10 13.77 24.20
N ASP A 387 2.38 14.92 24.81
CA ASP A 387 3.49 15.04 25.76
C ASP A 387 3.24 14.28 27.08
N VAL A 388 1.97 14.20 27.54
CA VAL A 388 1.57 13.37 28.66
C VAL A 388 1.72 11.88 28.31
N TYR A 389 1.30 11.50 27.11
CA TYR A 389 1.44 10.14 26.61
C TYR A 389 2.92 9.72 26.53
N LEU A 390 3.78 10.56 25.94
CA LEU A 390 5.22 10.32 25.82
C LEU A 390 5.95 10.22 27.19
N ALA A 391 5.43 10.86 28.21
CA ALA A 391 6.00 10.80 29.56
C ALA A 391 5.58 9.55 30.36
N SER A 392 4.60 8.77 29.87
CA SER A 392 4.13 7.57 30.57
C SER A 392 5.18 6.46 30.57
N ASP A 393 5.23 5.63 31.61
CA ASP A 393 6.26 4.59 31.83
C ASP A 393 6.37 3.60 30.64
N LYS A 394 5.25 3.23 30.03
CA LYS A 394 5.21 2.30 28.90
C LYS A 394 5.74 2.91 27.60
N VAL A 395 5.63 4.24 27.46
CA VAL A 395 5.95 4.96 26.22
C VAL A 395 7.29 5.66 26.29
N ALA A 396 7.65 6.28 27.43
CA ALA A 396 8.89 7.03 27.59
C ALA A 396 10.11 6.29 27.04
N TYR A 397 10.94 6.98 26.24
CA TYR A 397 12.11 6.41 25.57
C TYR A 397 13.23 6.08 26.56
N ALA A 398 13.04 5.04 27.37
CA ALA A 398 13.93 4.63 28.43
C ALA A 398 14.09 3.10 28.45
N GLY A 399 15.18 2.64 29.05
CA GLY A 399 15.49 1.23 29.20
C GLY A 399 16.70 0.77 28.38
N THR A 400 16.87 -0.54 28.28
CA THR A 400 17.90 -1.19 27.47
C THR A 400 17.63 -0.99 25.99
N LYS A 401 18.64 -1.22 25.13
CA LYS A 401 18.48 -1.18 23.65
C LYS A 401 17.31 -2.06 23.19
N ALA A 402 17.19 -3.28 23.72
CA ALA A 402 16.09 -4.18 23.37
C ALA A 402 14.71 -3.59 23.72
N GLN A 403 14.56 -3.03 24.92
CA GLN A 403 13.33 -2.40 25.36
C GLN A 403 12.98 -1.16 24.52
N LYS A 404 13.97 -0.36 24.14
CA LYS A 404 13.75 0.80 23.26
C LYS A 404 13.32 0.36 21.85
N LEU A 405 13.94 -0.67 21.28
CA LEU A 405 13.52 -1.24 20.00
C LEU A 405 12.10 -1.81 20.04
N GLU A 406 11.71 -2.45 21.16
CA GLU A 406 10.35 -2.92 21.38
C GLU A 406 9.34 -1.77 21.45
N LYS A 407 9.69 -0.67 22.17
CA LYS A 407 8.86 0.55 22.20
C LYS A 407 8.68 1.18 20.82
N ILE A 408 9.77 1.27 20.05
CA ILE A 408 9.70 1.75 18.67
C ILE A 408 8.77 0.86 17.84
N ALA A 409 8.93 -0.46 17.92
CA ALA A 409 8.10 -1.43 17.20
C ALA A 409 6.61 -1.30 17.57
N MET A 410 6.31 -1.16 18.87
CA MET A 410 4.95 -0.96 19.35
C MET A 410 4.34 0.35 18.83
N GLN A 411 5.08 1.46 18.87
CA GLN A 411 4.57 2.73 18.34
C GLN A 411 4.39 2.70 16.82
N ARG A 412 5.26 1.99 16.07
CA ARG A 412 5.04 1.75 14.63
C ARG A 412 3.75 0.99 14.37
N TRP A 413 3.46 -0.01 15.18
CA TRP A 413 2.22 -0.76 15.08
C TRP A 413 1.01 0.11 15.46
N LEU A 414 1.04 0.81 16.60
CA LEU A 414 -0.06 1.68 17.03
C LEU A 414 -0.36 2.79 16.00
N SER A 415 0.67 3.42 15.42
CA SER A 415 0.52 4.45 14.39
C SER A 415 0.10 3.91 13.01
N GLY A 416 0.29 2.62 12.77
CA GLY A 416 -0.01 1.96 11.49
C GLY A 416 -1.47 1.58 11.29
N TYR A 417 -2.35 1.85 12.27
CA TYR A 417 -3.78 1.54 12.15
C TYR A 417 -4.39 2.17 10.90
N MET A 418 -5.02 1.33 10.06
CA MET A 418 -5.62 1.73 8.78
C MET A 418 -4.69 2.52 7.84
N ALA A 419 -3.38 2.40 8.02
CA ALA A 419 -2.36 2.87 7.08
C ALA A 419 -1.91 1.71 6.16
N ASP A 420 -0.70 1.76 5.62
CA ASP A 420 -0.17 0.71 4.75
C ASP A 420 -0.12 -0.66 5.47
N GLY A 421 -1.07 -1.51 5.12
CA GLY A 421 -1.22 -2.81 5.77
C GLY A 421 -0.09 -3.79 5.48
N VAL A 422 0.56 -3.71 4.32
CA VAL A 422 1.69 -4.58 3.95
C VAL A 422 2.94 -4.19 4.74
N GLU A 423 3.17 -2.89 4.93
CA GLU A 423 4.27 -2.41 5.78
C GLU A 423 4.08 -2.82 7.25
N ALA A 424 2.86 -2.69 7.78
CA ALA A 424 2.57 -3.13 9.14
C ALA A 424 2.73 -4.66 9.29
N TRP A 425 2.29 -5.45 8.30
CA TRP A 425 2.48 -6.89 8.29
C TRP A 425 3.96 -7.30 8.16
N SER A 426 4.74 -6.55 7.39
CA SER A 426 6.20 -6.73 7.30
C SER A 426 6.87 -6.49 8.65
N ASP A 427 6.42 -5.47 9.40
CA ASP A 427 6.91 -5.20 10.75
C ASP A 427 6.59 -6.34 11.73
N ILE A 428 5.36 -6.85 11.72
CA ILE A 428 4.97 -7.99 12.57
C ILE A 428 5.82 -9.22 12.27
N ARG A 429 6.04 -9.54 10.99
CA ARG A 429 6.89 -10.67 10.60
C ARG A 429 8.34 -10.50 11.03
N ARG A 430 8.88 -9.29 10.97
CA ARG A 430 10.29 -8.98 11.28
C ARG A 430 10.53 -8.75 12.77
N LEU A 431 9.64 -8.01 13.45
CA LEU A 431 9.84 -7.52 14.82
C LEU A 431 9.12 -8.36 15.87
N HIS A 432 8.10 -9.14 15.47
CA HIS A 432 7.22 -9.91 16.37
C HIS A 432 6.57 -9.05 17.47
N VAL A 433 6.26 -7.80 17.18
CA VAL A 433 5.64 -6.83 18.09
C VAL A 433 4.49 -6.12 17.38
N PRO A 434 3.25 -6.21 17.92
CA PRO A 434 2.84 -7.15 18.96
C PRO A 434 2.78 -8.61 18.45
N VAL A 435 2.65 -9.56 19.34
CA VAL A 435 2.34 -10.95 18.97
C VAL A 435 0.85 -11.04 18.68
N ILE A 436 0.50 -11.33 17.44
CA ILE A 436 -0.88 -11.56 17.00
C ILE A 436 -1.11 -13.05 16.85
N GLU A 437 -2.04 -13.59 17.63
CA GLU A 437 -2.42 -15.01 17.55
C GLU A 437 -3.61 -15.17 16.59
N VAL A 438 -3.56 -16.17 15.72
CA VAL A 438 -4.72 -16.56 14.93
C VAL A 438 -5.75 -17.26 15.80
N GLY A 439 -7.01 -16.93 15.60
CA GLY A 439 -8.09 -17.55 16.36
C GLY A 439 -8.29 -19.03 16.00
N ARG A 440 -8.94 -19.79 16.89
CA ARG A 440 -9.21 -21.23 16.75
C ARG A 440 -9.91 -21.68 15.45
N PRO A 441 -10.71 -20.87 14.73
CA PRO A 441 -11.27 -21.30 13.46
C PRO A 441 -10.31 -21.24 12.28
N ALA A 442 -9.05 -20.80 12.46
CA ALA A 442 -8.07 -20.84 11.38
C ALA A 442 -7.92 -22.28 10.84
N VAL A 443 -8.05 -22.42 9.53
CA VAL A 443 -8.02 -23.72 8.86
C VAL A 443 -6.64 -23.93 8.26
N GLY A 444 -5.90 -24.87 8.84
CA GLY A 444 -4.60 -25.29 8.31
C GLY A 444 -3.45 -24.35 8.58
N ILE A 445 -3.63 -23.31 9.42
CA ILE A 445 -2.60 -22.36 9.82
C ILE A 445 -2.74 -22.03 11.30
N THR A 446 -1.62 -21.89 12.00
CA THR A 446 -1.58 -21.67 13.46
C THR A 446 -0.94 -20.34 13.84
N HIS A 447 -0.51 -19.56 12.87
CA HIS A 447 0.14 -18.25 13.03
C HIS A 447 -0.27 -17.31 11.89
N ILE A 448 0.07 -16.04 12.01
CA ILE A 448 -0.12 -15.07 10.93
C ILE A 448 0.71 -15.53 9.72
N PRO A 449 0.14 -15.54 8.50
CA PRO A 449 0.85 -16.00 7.31
C PRO A 449 2.18 -15.28 7.09
N TYR A 450 3.20 -16.02 6.68
CA TYR A 450 4.50 -15.42 6.31
C TYR A 450 4.48 -14.82 4.89
N ARG A 451 3.58 -15.29 4.04
CA ARG A 451 3.34 -14.77 2.69
C ARG A 451 1.94 -15.16 2.21
N MET A 452 1.49 -14.53 1.16
CA MET A 452 0.35 -15.04 0.39
C MET A 452 0.82 -16.04 -0.67
N LYS A 453 -0.06 -16.95 -1.05
CA LYS A 453 0.19 -17.89 -2.15
C LYS A 453 -0.01 -17.19 -3.50
N TYR A 454 0.75 -17.59 -4.50
CA TYR A 454 0.44 -17.19 -5.87
C TYR A 454 -0.92 -17.76 -6.29
N SER A 455 -1.70 -16.97 -7.02
CA SER A 455 -2.97 -17.43 -7.59
C SER A 455 -2.76 -18.48 -8.67
N GLY A 456 -3.78 -19.29 -8.93
CA GLY A 456 -3.79 -20.24 -10.03
C GLY A 456 -3.60 -19.58 -11.40
N ALA A 457 -4.02 -18.32 -11.57
CA ALA A 457 -3.82 -17.55 -12.80
C ALA A 457 -2.34 -17.28 -13.07
N ILE A 458 -1.55 -16.89 -12.06
CA ILE A 458 -0.11 -16.69 -12.17
C ILE A 458 0.58 -18.00 -12.56
N ALA A 459 0.23 -19.10 -11.88
CA ALA A 459 0.78 -20.42 -12.16
C ALA A 459 0.48 -20.89 -13.59
N ALA A 460 -0.70 -20.58 -14.12
CA ALA A 460 -1.10 -20.98 -15.46
C ALA A 460 -0.47 -20.13 -16.57
N SER A 461 -0.37 -18.82 -16.37
CA SER A 461 0.13 -17.89 -17.40
C SER A 461 1.63 -17.98 -17.65
N ASN A 462 2.44 -18.36 -16.64
CA ASN A 462 3.90 -18.43 -16.73
C ASN A 462 4.46 -19.67 -16.01
N LYS A 463 3.91 -20.83 -16.33
CA LYS A 463 4.12 -22.08 -15.58
C LYS A 463 5.58 -22.42 -15.32
N LYS A 464 6.42 -22.38 -16.35
CA LYS A 464 7.83 -22.79 -16.23
C LYS A 464 8.60 -21.92 -15.22
N ASN A 465 8.49 -20.61 -15.36
CA ASN A 465 9.22 -19.67 -14.50
C ASN A 465 8.62 -19.62 -13.08
N TYR A 466 7.28 -19.77 -12.96
CA TYR A 466 6.61 -19.96 -11.68
C TYR A 466 7.13 -21.20 -10.93
N GLU A 467 7.15 -22.38 -11.58
CA GLU A 467 7.64 -23.62 -10.95
C GLU A 467 9.11 -23.50 -10.54
N SER A 468 9.94 -22.84 -11.36
CA SER A 468 11.34 -22.57 -11.03
C SER A 468 11.47 -21.68 -9.78
N ALA A 469 10.70 -20.59 -9.71
CA ALA A 469 10.72 -19.66 -8.58
C ALA A 469 10.23 -20.32 -7.28
N VAL A 470 9.11 -21.05 -7.33
CA VAL A 470 8.57 -21.78 -6.17
C VAL A 470 9.53 -22.87 -5.71
N SER A 471 10.19 -23.59 -6.62
CA SER A 471 11.20 -24.58 -6.27
C SER A 471 12.41 -23.95 -5.57
N ALA A 472 12.89 -22.82 -6.06
CA ALA A 472 14.07 -22.15 -5.53
C ALA A 472 13.80 -21.49 -4.16
N ALA A 473 12.65 -20.79 -4.02
CA ALA A 473 12.38 -20.00 -2.83
C ALA A 473 11.60 -20.75 -1.75
N PHE A 474 10.78 -21.74 -2.11
CA PHE A 474 9.80 -22.38 -1.23
C PHE A 474 9.81 -23.91 -1.30
N ALA A 475 10.95 -24.50 -1.61
CA ALA A 475 11.14 -25.95 -1.71
C ALA A 475 10.07 -26.69 -2.56
N GLY A 476 9.53 -26.00 -3.56
CA GLY A 476 8.52 -26.53 -4.49
C GLY A 476 7.07 -26.44 -4.00
N THR A 477 6.81 -25.78 -2.86
CA THR A 477 5.46 -25.69 -2.28
C THR A 477 4.94 -24.25 -2.30
N ASN A 478 3.81 -24.00 -2.96
CA ASN A 478 3.13 -22.71 -2.94
C ASN A 478 2.16 -22.64 -1.74
N ASP A 479 2.67 -22.37 -0.55
CA ASP A 479 1.89 -22.21 0.68
C ASP A 479 2.15 -20.85 1.36
N ALA A 480 1.56 -20.63 2.50
CA ALA A 480 1.71 -19.43 3.31
C ALA A 480 2.65 -19.62 4.51
N GLU A 481 3.26 -20.79 4.62
CA GLU A 481 4.12 -21.23 5.73
C GLU A 481 5.60 -20.93 5.48
N HIS A 482 6.00 -20.78 4.22
CA HIS A 482 7.36 -20.41 3.87
C HIS A 482 7.57 -18.91 4.03
N ARG A 483 8.70 -18.56 4.65
CA ARG A 483 9.12 -17.17 4.82
C ARG A 483 9.72 -16.63 3.53
N ILE A 484 9.58 -15.32 3.31
CA ILE A 484 10.30 -14.63 2.23
C ILE A 484 11.72 -14.30 2.67
N TRP A 485 12.60 -13.97 1.74
CA TRP A 485 14.04 -13.85 1.94
C TRP A 485 14.48 -12.98 3.14
N TRP A 486 13.84 -11.85 3.41
CA TRP A 486 14.22 -10.98 4.51
C TRP A 486 13.57 -11.34 5.87
N ASP A 487 12.60 -12.23 5.88
CA ASP A 487 11.91 -12.73 7.08
C ASP A 487 12.59 -14.01 7.57
N VAL A 488 13.57 -13.87 8.46
CA VAL A 488 14.47 -14.98 8.89
C VAL A 488 14.27 -15.44 10.33
N LYS A 489 13.31 -14.89 11.08
CA LYS A 489 13.06 -15.22 12.50
C LYS A 489 11.80 -16.01 12.71
#